data_ac7d5c31d1519c2ea4bc952a47afe39b
#
_entry.id   ac7d5c31d1519c2ea4bc952a47afe39b
#
_cell.length_a   1.000
_cell.length_b   1.000
_cell.length_c   1.000
_cell.angle_alpha   90.00
_cell.angle_beta   90.00
_cell.angle_gamma   90.00
#
_symmetry.space_group_name_H-M   'P 1'
#
loop_
_entity.id
_entity.type
_entity.pdbx_description
1 polymer ?
#
loop_
_entity_poly.entity_id
_entity_poly.type
_entity_poly.pdbx_seq_one_letter_code
_entity_poly.pdbx_strand_id
1 'polypeptide(L)'
;MCIRDSTTILAFQHFNTIMRRFEGFPVRVEMLSRFRSAKQQADILQKVRRGEVDILVGTHRMLSKDVSFRDLGLIIVDEEQRFGVAQKERLKELAPDVDVLTLSATPIPRTLNMAMSGIRDMSVIEEAPMDRRPVQTYVLEHDNGILADAMRRELRRGGQVYYLHNRVETIERCARCV
;
A
#
# COMPACT_ATOMS: atom_id res chain seq x y z
N MET A 1 -7.87 -13.17 6.78
CA MET A 1 -6.71 -12.38 6.35
C MET A 1 -7.13 -10.93 6.15
N CYS A 2 -6.36 -10.01 6.67
CA CYS A 2 -6.66 -8.58 6.58
C CYS A 2 -5.46 -7.88 5.94
N ILE A 3 -5.67 -7.23 4.80
CA ILE A 3 -4.64 -6.49 4.08
C ILE A 3 -4.95 -5.01 4.19
N ARG A 4 -4.01 -4.26 4.72
CA ARG A 4 -4.14 -2.83 4.90
C ARG A 4 -3.09 -2.07 4.12
N ASP A 5 -3.56 -1.03 3.45
CA ASP A 5 -2.74 -0.05 2.78
C ASP A 5 -3.02 1.38 3.26
N SER A 6 -2.02 2.22 3.16
CA SER A 6 -2.11 3.64 3.49
C SER A 6 -2.94 4.45 2.49
N THR A 7 -3.05 3.99 1.25
CA THR A 7 -3.80 4.65 0.19
C THR A 7 -4.91 3.76 -0.36
N THR A 8 -6.05 4.37 -0.69
CA THR A 8 -7.19 3.64 -1.23
C THR A 8 -6.90 3.02 -2.60
N ILE A 9 -6.00 3.63 -3.36
CA ILE A 9 -5.59 3.14 -4.69
C ILE A 9 -4.83 1.82 -4.56
N LEU A 10 -3.86 1.75 -3.65
CA LEU A 10 -3.08 0.53 -3.43
C LEU A 10 -3.95 -0.58 -2.83
N ALA A 11 -4.84 -0.25 -1.88
CA ALA A 11 -5.81 -1.22 -1.38
C ALA A 11 -6.68 -1.80 -2.50
N PHE A 12 -7.08 -0.98 -3.47
CA PHE A 12 -7.83 -1.45 -4.64
C PHE A 12 -6.99 -2.33 -5.57
N GLN A 13 -5.72 -2.02 -5.76
CA GLN A 13 -4.79 -2.87 -6.53
C GLN A 13 -4.60 -4.23 -5.87
N HIS A 14 -4.38 -4.26 -4.55
CA HIS A 14 -4.30 -5.51 -3.77
C HIS A 14 -5.59 -6.32 -3.89
N PHE A 15 -6.74 -5.68 -3.74
CA PHE A 15 -8.03 -6.33 -3.89
C PHE A 15 -8.17 -7.00 -5.25
N ASN A 16 -7.88 -6.29 -6.35
CA ASN A 16 -7.96 -6.84 -7.70
C ASN A 16 -6.96 -7.99 -7.92
N THR A 17 -5.76 -7.88 -7.38
CA THR A 17 -4.74 -8.93 -7.50
C THR A 17 -5.18 -10.20 -6.78
N ILE A 18 -5.74 -10.06 -5.58
CA ILE A 18 -6.24 -11.17 -4.79
C ILE A 18 -7.43 -11.82 -5.49
N MET A 19 -8.40 -11.03 -5.97
CA MET A 19 -9.55 -11.55 -6.72
C MET A 19 -9.12 -12.41 -7.91
N ARG A 20 -8.11 -11.96 -8.69
CA ARG A 20 -7.59 -12.74 -9.81
C ARG A 20 -6.90 -14.03 -9.36
N ARG A 21 -6.11 -13.97 -8.29
CA ARG A 21 -5.36 -15.14 -7.79
C ARG A 21 -6.25 -16.21 -7.18
N PHE A 22 -7.37 -15.82 -6.61
CA PHE A 22 -8.37 -16.72 -6.01
C PHE A 22 -9.54 -17.00 -6.92
N GLU A 23 -9.47 -16.63 -8.20
CA GLU A 23 -10.47 -16.98 -9.19
C GLU A 23 -10.60 -18.51 -9.29
N GLY A 24 -11.84 -19.01 -9.16
CA GLY A 24 -12.10 -20.45 -9.13
C GLY A 24 -11.97 -21.14 -7.76
N PHE A 25 -11.52 -20.43 -6.73
CA PHE A 25 -11.49 -20.94 -5.37
C PHE A 25 -12.71 -20.45 -4.57
N PRO A 26 -13.22 -21.24 -3.61
CA PRO A 26 -14.36 -20.84 -2.78
C PRO A 26 -13.95 -19.83 -1.68
N VAL A 27 -13.25 -18.77 -2.06
CA VAL A 27 -12.73 -17.72 -1.17
C VAL A 27 -13.49 -16.42 -1.40
N ARG A 28 -14.08 -15.89 -0.36
CA ARG A 28 -14.83 -14.63 -0.40
C ARG A 28 -13.94 -13.47 0.00
N VAL A 29 -13.69 -12.58 -0.95
CA VAL A 29 -12.85 -11.39 -0.76
C VAL A 29 -13.75 -10.17 -0.75
N GLU A 30 -13.62 -9.32 0.27
CA GLU A 30 -14.33 -8.04 0.36
C GLU A 30 -13.33 -6.88 0.56
N MET A 31 -13.73 -5.67 0.14
CA MET A 31 -12.93 -4.48 0.32
C MET A 31 -13.67 -3.42 1.14
N LEU A 32 -13.08 -3.02 2.27
CA LEU A 32 -13.57 -1.95 3.13
C LEU A 32 -12.80 -0.65 2.88
N SER A 33 -13.41 0.30 2.18
CA SER A 33 -12.81 1.58 1.84
C SER A 33 -13.82 2.72 1.88
N ARG A 34 -13.33 3.96 1.88
CA ARG A 34 -14.17 5.17 1.82
C ARG A 34 -14.97 5.32 0.51
N PHE A 35 -14.64 4.56 -0.54
CA PHE A 35 -15.39 4.56 -1.80
C PHE A 35 -16.67 3.71 -1.73
N ARG A 36 -16.85 2.93 -0.68
CA ARG A 36 -18.10 2.21 -0.43
C ARG A 36 -19.07 3.11 0.32
N SER A 37 -20.35 3.08 -0.05
CA SER A 37 -21.40 3.79 0.68
C SER A 37 -21.50 3.28 2.14
N ALA A 38 -22.07 4.08 3.03
CA ALA A 38 -22.26 3.67 4.44
C ALA A 38 -23.05 2.36 4.57
N LYS A 39 -24.06 2.17 3.72
CA LYS A 39 -24.87 0.94 3.66
C LYS A 39 -24.02 -0.28 3.25
N GLN A 40 -23.18 -0.12 2.22
CA GLN A 40 -22.26 -1.18 1.78
C GLN A 40 -21.23 -1.52 2.84
N GLN A 41 -20.67 -0.52 3.52
CA GLN A 41 -19.73 -0.75 4.62
C GLN A 41 -20.40 -1.53 5.76
N ALA A 42 -21.63 -1.17 6.14
CA ALA A 42 -22.37 -1.87 7.18
C ALA A 42 -22.65 -3.34 6.81
N ASP A 43 -23.02 -3.62 5.56
CA ASP A 43 -23.23 -4.98 5.05
C ASP A 43 -21.93 -5.80 5.13
N ILE A 44 -20.81 -5.24 4.65
CA ILE A 44 -19.49 -5.89 4.73
C ILE A 44 -19.11 -6.19 6.18
N LEU A 45 -19.28 -5.24 7.09
CA LEU A 45 -18.97 -5.44 8.51
C LEU A 45 -19.83 -6.54 9.14
N GLN A 46 -21.10 -6.64 8.75
CA GLN A 46 -21.98 -7.70 9.20
C GLN A 46 -21.52 -9.07 8.70
N LYS A 47 -21.12 -9.17 7.43
CA LYS A 47 -20.56 -10.40 6.85
C LYS A 47 -19.25 -10.82 7.54
N VAL A 48 -18.36 -9.86 7.84
CA VAL A 48 -17.12 -10.12 8.58
C VAL A 48 -17.43 -10.68 9.98
N ARG A 49 -18.36 -10.09 10.70
CA ARG A 49 -18.78 -10.59 12.03
C ARG A 49 -19.37 -11.99 11.99
N ARG A 50 -20.04 -12.36 10.90
CA ARG A 50 -20.59 -13.70 10.70
C ARG A 50 -19.55 -14.73 10.23
N GLY A 51 -18.36 -14.30 9.85
CA GLY A 51 -17.34 -15.17 9.25
C GLY A 51 -17.65 -15.56 7.82
N GLU A 52 -18.43 -14.74 7.10
CA GLU A 52 -18.77 -14.97 5.70
C GLU A 52 -17.73 -14.37 4.74
N VAL A 53 -16.69 -13.71 5.26
CA VAL A 53 -15.59 -13.11 4.50
C VAL A 53 -14.29 -13.78 4.92
N ASP A 54 -13.59 -14.36 3.94
CA ASP A 54 -12.31 -15.04 4.18
C ASP A 54 -11.13 -14.06 4.10
N ILE A 55 -11.20 -13.08 3.20
CA ILE A 55 -10.17 -12.07 3.02
C ILE A 55 -10.80 -10.68 3.01
N LEU A 56 -10.41 -9.83 3.95
CA LEU A 56 -10.80 -8.43 3.99
C LEU A 56 -9.62 -7.55 3.60
N VAL A 57 -9.78 -6.74 2.58
CA VAL A 57 -8.78 -5.74 2.12
C VAL A 57 -9.29 -4.35 2.44
N GLY A 58 -8.42 -3.46 2.88
CA GLY A 58 -8.85 -2.08 3.13
C GLY A 58 -7.76 -1.17 3.66
N THR A 59 -8.16 0.05 4.00
CA THR A 59 -7.30 1.08 4.56
C THR A 59 -7.41 1.13 6.09
N HIS A 60 -6.98 2.23 6.71
CA HIS A 60 -7.10 2.48 8.16
C HIS A 60 -8.52 2.25 8.73
N ARG A 61 -9.56 2.27 7.90
CA ARG A 61 -10.94 1.99 8.28
C ARG A 61 -11.11 0.61 8.92
N MET A 62 -10.26 -0.35 8.56
CA MET A 62 -10.30 -1.71 9.10
C MET A 62 -9.88 -1.81 10.58
N LEU A 63 -9.16 -0.81 11.09
CA LEU A 63 -8.77 -0.74 12.51
C LEU A 63 -9.76 0.04 13.37
N SER A 64 -10.90 0.47 12.82
CA SER A 64 -11.92 1.16 13.60
C SER A 64 -12.58 0.20 14.60
N LYS A 65 -13.06 0.77 15.71
CA LYS A 65 -13.62 -0.01 16.84
C LYS A 65 -14.86 -0.83 16.48
N ASP A 66 -15.57 -0.45 15.44
CA ASP A 66 -16.78 -1.14 14.95
C ASP A 66 -16.49 -2.37 14.08
N VAL A 67 -15.21 -2.58 13.73
CA VAL A 67 -14.78 -3.77 12.99
C VAL A 67 -14.48 -4.88 13.99
N SER A 68 -15.23 -5.98 13.89
CA SER A 68 -15.04 -7.17 14.71
C SER A 68 -14.93 -8.38 13.81
N PHE A 69 -13.87 -9.13 13.94
CA PHE A 69 -13.63 -10.37 13.23
C PHE A 69 -14.14 -11.54 14.08
N ARG A 70 -14.75 -12.54 13.44
CA ARG A 70 -15.19 -13.75 14.13
C ARG A 70 -14.00 -14.65 14.48
N ASP A 71 -13.12 -14.84 13.50
CA ASP A 71 -11.95 -15.72 13.60
C ASP A 71 -10.87 -15.14 12.66
N LEU A 72 -9.90 -14.43 13.26
CA LEU A 72 -8.84 -13.75 12.52
C LEU A 72 -7.54 -14.52 12.74
N GLY A 73 -7.01 -15.18 11.70
CA GLY A 73 -5.77 -15.96 11.78
C GLY A 73 -4.54 -15.23 11.24
N LEU A 74 -4.71 -14.25 10.34
CA LEU A 74 -3.57 -13.55 9.75
C LEU A 74 -3.88 -12.09 9.47
N ILE A 75 -2.98 -11.21 9.86
CA ILE A 75 -2.96 -9.79 9.52
C ILE A 75 -1.76 -9.50 8.62
N ILE A 76 -2.00 -8.89 7.47
CA ILE A 76 -0.94 -8.38 6.58
C ILE A 76 -0.97 -6.86 6.60
N VAL A 77 0.16 -6.25 6.90
CA VAL A 77 0.34 -4.80 6.97
C VAL A 77 1.36 -4.38 5.94
N ASP A 78 0.92 -3.59 4.98
CA ASP A 78 1.83 -2.95 4.02
C ASP A 78 2.15 -1.53 4.46
N GLU A 79 3.41 -1.11 4.29
CA GLU A 79 3.90 0.23 4.65
C GLU A 79 3.63 0.60 6.13
N GLU A 80 4.01 -0.26 7.09
CA GLU A 80 3.79 -0.06 8.54
C GLU A 80 4.29 1.31 9.06
N GLN A 81 5.33 1.89 8.41
CA GLN A 81 5.89 3.19 8.79
C GLN A 81 4.87 4.34 8.69
N ARG A 82 3.82 4.17 7.90
CA ARG A 82 2.75 5.18 7.75
C ARG A 82 1.68 5.11 8.84
N PHE A 83 1.83 4.22 9.82
CA PHE A 83 0.87 4.08 10.91
C PHE A 83 1.17 5.05 12.03
N GLY A 84 0.15 5.76 12.48
CA GLY A 84 0.18 6.51 13.73
C GLY A 84 0.16 5.59 14.97
N VAL A 85 0.47 6.16 16.14
CA VAL A 85 0.57 5.43 17.40
C VAL A 85 -0.72 4.67 17.74
N ALA A 86 -1.87 5.34 17.69
CA ALA A 86 -3.17 4.73 17.99
C ALA A 86 -3.51 3.53 17.09
N GLN A 87 -3.05 3.57 15.84
CA GLN A 87 -3.26 2.48 14.90
C GLN A 87 -2.37 1.27 15.20
N LYS A 88 -1.15 1.52 15.65
CA LYS A 88 -0.22 0.47 16.10
C LYS A 88 -0.71 -0.19 17.37
N GLU A 89 -1.27 0.59 18.30
CA GLU A 89 -1.88 0.06 19.53
C GLU A 89 -3.09 -0.83 19.19
N ARG A 90 -3.98 -0.35 18.31
CA ARG A 90 -5.13 -1.14 17.89
C ARG A 90 -4.73 -2.43 17.18
N LEU A 91 -3.65 -2.42 16.41
CA LEU A 91 -3.11 -3.61 15.78
C LEU A 91 -2.64 -4.64 16.84
N LYS A 92 -1.98 -4.17 17.87
CA LYS A 92 -1.55 -5.02 19.00
C LYS A 92 -2.73 -5.63 19.75
N GLU A 93 -3.82 -4.87 19.94
CA GLU A 93 -5.04 -5.37 20.57
C GLU A 93 -5.73 -6.49 19.76
N LEU A 94 -5.57 -6.47 18.44
CA LEU A 94 -6.12 -7.49 17.53
C LEU A 94 -5.19 -8.70 17.38
N ALA A 95 -3.93 -8.58 17.78
CA ALA A 95 -2.86 -9.52 17.47
C ALA A 95 -2.41 -10.49 18.57
N PRO A 96 -2.99 -10.59 19.78
CA PRO A 96 -2.45 -11.48 20.82
C PRO A 96 -2.33 -12.96 20.36
N ASP A 97 -3.27 -13.40 19.51
CA ASP A 97 -3.35 -14.79 19.03
C ASP A 97 -3.42 -14.86 17.50
N VAL A 98 -2.88 -13.85 16.80
CA VAL A 98 -2.98 -13.73 15.34
C VAL A 98 -1.60 -13.54 14.73
N ASP A 99 -1.29 -14.28 13.68
CA ASP A 99 -0.06 -14.09 12.91
C ASP A 99 -0.05 -12.72 12.22
N VAL A 100 1.08 -12.02 12.29
CA VAL A 100 1.24 -10.68 11.70
C VAL A 100 2.40 -10.67 10.72
N LEU A 101 2.10 -10.44 9.45
CA LEU A 101 3.08 -10.20 8.40
C LEU A 101 3.16 -8.71 8.10
N THR A 102 4.33 -8.11 8.27
CA THR A 102 4.59 -6.72 7.88
C THR A 102 5.47 -6.65 6.65
N LEU A 103 5.08 -5.83 5.69
CA LEU A 103 5.82 -5.57 4.46
C LEU A 103 6.31 -4.12 4.47
N SER A 104 7.56 -3.90 4.05
CA SER A 104 8.11 -2.56 3.90
C SER A 104 9.21 -2.53 2.85
N ALA A 105 9.21 -1.52 2.00
CA ALA A 105 10.30 -1.24 1.07
C ALA A 105 11.44 -0.48 1.74
N THR A 106 11.18 0.18 2.87
CA THR A 106 12.16 0.96 3.63
C THR A 106 12.25 0.39 5.05
N PRO A 107 13.34 -0.31 5.41
CA PRO A 107 13.48 -0.86 6.75
C PRO A 107 13.47 0.25 7.80
N ILE A 108 12.52 0.18 8.73
CA ILE A 108 12.48 1.09 9.87
C ILE A 108 13.51 0.61 10.88
N PRO A 109 14.37 1.48 11.44
CA PRO A 109 15.41 1.09 12.40
C PRO A 109 14.88 0.27 13.58
N ARG A 110 13.68 0.58 14.07
CA ARG A 110 13.05 -0.16 15.18
C ARG A 110 12.63 -1.57 14.78
N THR A 111 12.01 -1.74 13.62
CA THR A 111 11.59 -3.06 13.11
C THR A 111 12.81 -3.91 12.80
N LEU A 112 13.85 -3.29 12.23
CA LEU A 112 15.13 -3.94 11.98
C LEU A 112 15.81 -4.38 13.29
N ASN A 113 15.84 -3.54 14.31
CA ASN A 113 16.39 -3.89 15.62
C ASN A 113 15.62 -5.05 16.28
N MET A 114 14.31 -5.11 16.15
CA MET A 114 13.49 -6.22 16.67
C MET A 114 13.76 -7.53 15.94
N ALA A 115 14.02 -7.47 14.65
CA ALA A 115 14.42 -8.63 13.85
C ALA A 115 15.85 -9.10 14.24
N MET A 116 16.79 -8.17 14.34
CA MET A 116 18.17 -8.48 14.75
C MET A 116 18.28 -9.02 16.18
N SER A 117 17.35 -8.66 17.07
CA SER A 117 17.28 -9.20 18.43
C SER A 117 16.52 -10.52 18.55
N GLY A 118 16.12 -11.12 17.43
CA GLY A 118 15.42 -12.42 17.41
C GLY A 118 13.96 -12.37 17.90
N ILE A 119 13.41 -11.18 18.09
CA ILE A 119 12.01 -11.01 18.53
C ILE A 119 11.02 -11.21 17.36
N ARG A 120 11.48 -11.00 16.12
CA ARG A 120 10.71 -11.22 14.89
C ARG A 120 11.57 -11.88 13.82
N ASP A 121 11.00 -12.83 13.11
CA ASP A 121 11.60 -13.35 11.89
C ASP A 121 11.59 -12.30 10.80
N MET A 122 12.65 -12.27 9.99
CA MET A 122 12.78 -11.34 8.89
C MET A 122 13.25 -12.05 7.63
N SER A 123 12.56 -11.80 6.53
CA SER A 123 12.97 -12.23 5.19
C SER A 123 13.26 -11.01 4.32
N VAL A 124 14.33 -11.08 3.54
CA VAL A 124 14.70 -10.03 2.59
C VAL A 124 14.48 -10.54 1.17
N ILE A 125 13.76 -9.77 0.36
CA ILE A 125 13.58 -10.05 -1.07
C ILE A 125 14.62 -9.23 -1.81
N GLU A 126 15.68 -9.89 -2.27
CA GLU A 126 16.81 -9.25 -2.94
C GLU A 126 16.61 -9.13 -4.45
N GLU A 127 15.89 -10.06 -5.05
CA GLU A 127 15.66 -10.08 -6.48
C GLU A 127 14.41 -9.31 -6.87
N ALA A 128 14.57 -8.40 -7.83
CA ALA A 128 13.44 -7.69 -8.42
C ALA A 128 12.64 -8.63 -9.35
N PRO A 129 11.32 -8.40 -9.55
CA PRO A 129 10.55 -9.11 -10.56
C PRO A 129 11.19 -9.01 -11.94
N MET A 130 11.12 -10.06 -12.76
CA MET A 130 11.83 -10.18 -14.06
C MET A 130 11.57 -9.02 -15.01
N ASP A 131 10.40 -8.40 -14.96
CA ASP A 131 10.03 -7.28 -15.85
C ASP A 131 10.41 -5.89 -15.27
N ARG A 132 11.00 -5.83 -14.09
CA ARG A 132 11.38 -4.56 -13.47
C ARG A 132 12.79 -4.16 -13.87
N ARG A 133 12.88 -3.21 -14.79
CA ARG A 133 14.16 -2.58 -15.15
C ARG A 133 14.46 -1.43 -14.19
N PRO A 134 15.73 -1.27 -13.76
CA PRO A 134 16.11 -0.15 -12.90
C PRO A 134 15.89 1.17 -13.64
N VAL A 135 15.39 2.18 -12.92
CA VAL A 135 15.27 3.53 -13.45
C VAL A 135 16.66 4.18 -13.43
N GLN A 136 17.09 4.66 -14.60
CA GLN A 136 18.34 5.40 -14.69
C GLN A 136 18.15 6.80 -14.09
N THR A 137 18.79 7.07 -12.95
CA THR A 137 18.63 8.31 -12.20
C THR A 137 19.83 9.21 -12.44
N TYR A 138 19.58 10.47 -12.75
CA TYR A 138 20.59 11.52 -12.89
C TYR A 138 20.35 12.61 -11.86
N VAL A 139 21.41 13.06 -11.20
CA VAL A 139 21.40 14.22 -10.30
C VAL A 139 22.28 15.27 -10.95
N LEU A 140 21.66 16.32 -11.47
CA LEU A 140 22.32 17.34 -12.26
C LEU A 140 21.89 18.72 -11.77
N GLU A 141 22.69 19.75 -12.09
CA GLU A 141 22.24 21.13 -11.99
C GLU A 141 21.07 21.36 -12.94
N HIS A 142 20.18 22.30 -12.58
CA HIS A 142 19.00 22.59 -13.37
C HIS A 142 19.38 23.19 -14.73
N ASP A 143 19.14 22.44 -15.79
CA ASP A 143 19.35 22.86 -17.18
C ASP A 143 18.10 22.52 -18.01
N ASN A 144 17.46 23.56 -18.59
CA ASN A 144 16.26 23.41 -19.38
C ASN A 144 16.50 22.62 -20.67
N GLY A 145 17.71 22.68 -21.26
CA GLY A 145 18.06 21.94 -22.45
C GLY A 145 18.08 20.42 -22.19
N ILE A 146 18.76 20.01 -21.11
CA ILE A 146 18.84 18.61 -20.70
C ILE A 146 17.43 18.07 -20.35
N LEU A 147 16.64 18.87 -19.66
CA LEU A 147 15.27 18.49 -19.32
C LEU A 147 14.38 18.32 -20.55
N ALA A 148 14.44 19.28 -21.47
CA ALA A 148 13.67 19.22 -22.72
C ALA A 148 14.06 18.01 -23.58
N ASP A 149 15.34 17.68 -23.65
CA ASP A 149 15.82 16.52 -24.40
C ASP A 149 15.38 15.20 -23.76
N ALA A 150 15.44 15.10 -22.44
CA ALA A 150 14.93 13.95 -21.70
C ALA A 150 13.43 13.75 -21.93
N MET A 151 12.65 14.84 -21.87
CA MET A 151 11.19 14.80 -22.12
C MET A 151 10.88 14.39 -23.56
N ARG A 152 11.57 14.99 -24.56
CA ARG A 152 11.37 14.64 -25.97
C ARG A 152 11.69 13.17 -26.26
N ARG A 153 12.75 12.64 -25.64
CA ARG A 153 13.13 11.24 -25.76
C ARG A 153 12.02 10.32 -25.24
N GLU A 154 11.43 10.67 -24.11
CA GLU A 154 10.36 9.88 -23.50
C GLU A 154 9.07 9.94 -24.35
N LEU A 155 8.69 11.13 -24.80
CA LEU A 155 7.51 11.33 -25.63
C LEU A 155 7.62 10.62 -26.99
N ARG A 156 8.82 10.59 -27.61
CA ARG A 156 9.07 9.88 -28.89
C ARG A 156 8.81 8.38 -28.79
N ARG A 157 9.02 7.77 -27.62
CA ARG A 157 8.70 6.35 -27.39
C ARG A 157 7.26 6.08 -26.97
N GLY A 158 6.41 7.11 -26.94
CA GLY A 158 5.02 7.02 -26.45
C GLY A 158 4.89 6.99 -24.93
N GLY A 159 5.94 7.33 -24.19
CA GLY A 159 5.95 7.41 -22.74
C GLY A 159 5.28 8.68 -22.20
N GLN A 160 5.18 8.76 -20.88
CA GLN A 160 4.65 9.90 -20.15
C GLN A 160 5.73 10.53 -19.28
N VAL A 161 5.64 11.83 -19.08
CA VAL A 161 6.59 12.59 -18.26
C VAL A 161 5.87 13.25 -17.10
N TYR A 162 6.40 13.07 -15.90
CA TYR A 162 5.97 13.79 -14.70
C TYR A 162 7.05 14.80 -14.33
N TYR A 163 6.69 16.07 -14.32
CA TYR A 163 7.56 17.15 -13.85
C TYR A 163 7.08 17.67 -12.49
N LEU A 164 7.89 17.46 -11.46
CA LEU A 164 7.57 17.90 -10.10
C LEU A 164 8.13 19.29 -9.84
N HIS A 165 7.27 20.23 -9.46
CA HIS A 165 7.63 21.59 -9.05
C HIS A 165 7.10 21.89 -7.64
N ASN A 166 7.98 22.33 -6.73
CA ASN A 166 7.66 22.46 -5.30
C ASN A 166 6.84 23.70 -4.93
N ARG A 167 6.64 24.66 -5.84
CA ARG A 167 5.94 25.92 -5.57
C ARG A 167 4.70 26.04 -6.44
N VAL A 168 3.53 25.95 -5.82
CA VAL A 168 2.24 26.04 -6.53
C VAL A 168 2.08 27.39 -7.25
N GLU A 169 2.51 28.49 -6.62
CA GLU A 169 2.38 29.86 -7.17
C GLU A 169 3.14 30.08 -8.50
N THR A 170 4.18 29.30 -8.75
CA THR A 170 5.03 29.45 -9.94
C THR A 170 4.91 28.29 -10.92
N ILE A 171 4.03 27.32 -10.67
CA ILE A 171 3.92 26.09 -11.47
C ILE A 171 3.52 26.36 -12.93
N GLU A 172 2.58 27.30 -13.15
CA GLU A 172 2.15 27.67 -14.51
C GLU A 172 3.26 28.33 -15.31
N ARG A 173 4.05 29.21 -14.67
CA ARG A 173 5.22 29.82 -15.31
C ARG A 173 6.27 28.78 -15.63
N CYS A 174 6.53 27.87 -14.73
CA CYS A 174 7.47 26.77 -14.94
C CYS A 174 7.03 25.87 -16.09
N ALA A 175 5.76 25.51 -16.17
CA ALA A 175 5.20 24.69 -17.23
C ALA A 175 5.27 25.31 -18.64
N ARG A 176 5.36 26.67 -18.72
CA ARG A 176 5.56 27.37 -20.00
C ARG A 176 7.03 27.44 -20.44
N CYS A 177 7.95 27.24 -19.51
CA CYS A 177 9.40 27.33 -19.77
C CYS A 177 10.04 25.96 -20.10
N VAL A 178 9.31 24.89 -19.89
CA VAL A 178 9.71 23.51 -20.16
C VAL A 178 8.95 22.95 -21.35
#